data_7e62e85f0f376ad294e34b9ab9adf955
#
_entry.id   7e62e85f0f376ad294e34b9ab9adf955
#
_cell.length_a   1.000
_cell.length_b   1.000
_cell.length_c   1.000
_cell.angle_alpha   90.00
_cell.angle_beta   90.00
_cell.angle_gamma   90.00
#
_symmetry.space_group_name_H-M   'P 1'
#
loop_
_entity.id
_entity.type
_entity.pdbx_description
1 polymer ?
#
loop_
_entity_poly.entity_id
_entity_poly.type
_entity_poly.pdbx_seq_one_letter_code
_entity_poly.pdbx_strand_id
1 'polypeptide(L)'
;MFYKNAEKEFLKAYDSSVFEKLSVATDLLIFSISDLKTDNYRKLPEKIMSVFLTSRNQFPFKNMWSLAGGFIAPMESPEETAKRVLKDKIHLDDLYLEQLYTFGAVQRDPRTRIISIAYMALVERSELPLPLQAADNWFNIIRTDSSLILQNENNPDLKIDLIDPNALAFDHAKIIKVGLERLKNKIEYTDLAFHLVPNEFTLTELQNVYEAILGKKLLAPAFRRVIKSQVDATGNTTSGSGHRPSALFCYKQPKKEI
;
A
#
# COMPACT_ATOMS: atom_id res chain seq x y z
N MET A 1 -43.31 5.08 22.71
CA MET A 1 -42.78 4.55 23.99
C MET A 1 -42.77 3.02 24.05
N PHE A 2 -43.77 2.32 23.55
CA PHE A 2 -43.86 0.85 23.55
C PHE A 2 -42.73 0.12 22.80
N TYR A 3 -42.32 0.59 21.62
CA TYR A 3 -41.24 -0.04 20.83
C TYR A 3 -39.88 -0.05 21.54
N LYS A 4 -39.55 1.01 22.32
CA LYS A 4 -38.28 1.08 23.06
C LYS A 4 -38.17 0.07 24.22
N ASN A 5 -39.31 -0.35 24.79
CA ASN A 5 -39.32 -1.34 25.86
C ASN A 5 -39.20 -2.75 25.28
N ALA A 6 -39.94 -3.07 24.20
CA ALA A 6 -39.85 -4.37 23.52
C ALA A 6 -38.44 -4.63 22.96
N GLU A 7 -37.79 -3.62 22.40
CA GLU A 7 -36.41 -3.71 21.92
C GLU A 7 -35.42 -3.99 23.07
N LYS A 8 -35.56 -3.31 24.19
CA LYS A 8 -34.73 -3.55 25.38
C LYS A 8 -34.91 -4.96 25.95
N GLU A 9 -36.12 -5.49 25.96
CA GLU A 9 -36.40 -6.87 26.40
C GLU A 9 -35.81 -7.87 25.44
N PHE A 10 -35.98 -7.66 24.14
CA PHE A 10 -35.34 -8.49 23.11
C PHE A 10 -33.80 -8.52 23.26
N LEU A 11 -33.15 -7.36 23.40
CA LEU A 11 -31.69 -7.28 23.53
C LEU A 11 -31.19 -7.96 24.82
N LYS A 12 -31.96 -7.96 25.89
CA LYS A 12 -31.61 -8.71 27.12
C LYS A 12 -31.74 -10.20 26.98
N ALA A 13 -32.68 -10.66 26.15
CA ALA A 13 -32.91 -12.09 25.90
C ALA A 13 -32.10 -12.64 24.72
N TYR A 14 -31.43 -11.75 23.96
CA TYR A 14 -30.70 -12.13 22.76
C TYR A 14 -29.44 -12.94 23.14
N ASP A 15 -29.41 -14.18 22.70
CA ASP A 15 -28.27 -15.07 22.86
C ASP A 15 -27.46 -15.16 21.56
N SER A 16 -26.31 -14.50 21.54
CA SER A 16 -25.40 -14.56 20.38
C SER A 16 -24.60 -15.86 20.28
N SER A 17 -24.66 -16.74 21.31
CA SER A 17 -23.91 -18.01 21.30
C SER A 17 -24.48 -19.05 20.35
N VAL A 18 -25.72 -18.88 19.89
CA VAL A 18 -26.38 -19.74 18.89
C VAL A 18 -25.74 -19.61 17.49
N PHE A 19 -24.95 -18.56 17.26
CA PHE A 19 -24.23 -18.34 15.99
C PHE A 19 -22.77 -18.75 16.13
N GLU A 20 -22.24 -19.39 15.08
CA GLU A 20 -20.80 -19.64 15.01
C GLU A 20 -20.02 -18.31 14.98
N LYS A 21 -19.02 -18.20 15.86
CA LYS A 21 -18.20 -17.01 15.95
C LYS A 21 -17.06 -17.09 14.94
N LEU A 22 -17.06 -16.20 13.98
CA LEU A 22 -15.99 -16.03 13.03
C LEU A 22 -14.94 -15.05 13.58
N SER A 23 -13.67 -15.31 13.31
CA SER A 23 -12.63 -14.30 13.57
C SER A 23 -12.52 -13.34 12.39
N VAL A 24 -12.37 -12.06 12.72
CA VAL A 24 -12.14 -11.01 11.70
C VAL A 24 -10.75 -10.43 11.90
N ALA A 25 -10.01 -10.30 10.82
CA ALA A 25 -8.67 -9.75 10.79
C ALA A 25 -8.60 -8.59 9.79
N THR A 26 -7.53 -7.81 9.90
CA THR A 26 -7.15 -6.81 8.91
C THR A 26 -5.77 -7.16 8.36
N ASP A 27 -5.62 -7.18 7.03
CA ASP A 27 -4.35 -7.29 6.34
C ASP A 27 -4.01 -5.95 5.69
N LEU A 28 -2.77 -5.48 5.87
CA LEU A 28 -2.27 -4.21 5.36
C LEU A 28 -1.34 -4.41 4.17
N LEU A 29 -1.73 -3.92 3.03
CA LEU A 29 -0.93 -3.82 1.83
C LEU A 29 -0.29 -2.43 1.78
N ILE A 30 0.97 -2.32 2.16
CA ILE A 30 1.71 -1.06 2.21
C ILE A 30 2.58 -0.97 0.96
N PHE A 31 2.27 -0.02 0.10
CA PHE A 31 3.06 0.29 -1.10
C PHE A 31 3.91 1.54 -0.92
N SER A 32 5.06 1.53 -1.55
CA SER A 32 5.95 2.67 -1.71
C SER A 32 6.58 2.68 -3.10
N ILE A 33 7.36 3.71 -3.38
CA ILE A 33 8.19 3.81 -4.57
C ILE A 33 9.65 3.84 -4.15
N SER A 34 10.47 3.02 -4.81
CA SER A 34 11.92 2.97 -4.63
C SER A 34 12.63 3.43 -5.89
N ASP A 35 13.88 3.86 -5.71
CA ASP A 35 14.79 4.11 -6.81
C ASP A 35 15.50 2.81 -7.20
N LEU A 36 15.41 2.42 -8.47
CA LEU A 36 16.26 1.35 -8.98
C LEU A 36 17.71 1.81 -8.97
N LYS A 37 18.56 1.07 -8.28
CA LYS A 37 20.00 1.29 -8.30
C LYS A 37 20.48 1.21 -9.75
N THR A 38 21.09 2.28 -10.25
CA THR A 38 21.69 2.34 -11.59
C THR A 38 23.14 2.74 -11.48
N ASP A 39 24.00 2.12 -12.25
CA ASP A 39 25.41 2.52 -12.33
C ASP A 39 25.64 3.80 -13.14
N ASN A 40 24.57 4.32 -13.77
CA ASN A 40 24.64 5.50 -14.60
C ASN A 40 24.24 6.77 -13.83
N TYR A 41 25.20 7.43 -13.21
CA TYR A 41 25.02 8.69 -12.46
C TYR A 41 24.51 9.87 -13.31
N ARG A 42 24.43 9.74 -14.64
CA ARG A 42 23.96 10.81 -15.54
C ARG A 42 22.45 10.72 -15.81
N LYS A 43 21.78 9.65 -15.39
CA LYS A 43 20.33 9.51 -15.53
C LYS A 43 19.69 9.54 -14.14
N LEU A 44 18.52 10.18 -14.07
CA LEU A 44 17.68 10.01 -12.88
C LEU A 44 17.36 8.52 -12.71
N PRO A 45 17.43 7.98 -11.48
CA PRO A 45 17.09 6.59 -11.23
C PRO A 45 15.65 6.30 -11.69
N GLU A 46 15.46 5.14 -12.27
CA GLU A 46 14.11 4.67 -12.59
C GLU A 46 13.37 4.33 -11.29
N LYS A 47 12.11 4.69 -11.24
CA LYS A 47 11.25 4.36 -10.09
C LYS A 47 10.63 2.98 -10.27
N ILE A 48 10.54 2.24 -9.18
CA ILE A 48 9.88 0.93 -9.12
C ILE A 48 8.92 0.88 -7.93
N MET A 49 7.79 0.21 -8.12
CA MET A 49 6.88 -0.09 -7.02
C MET A 49 7.52 -1.05 -6.05
N SER A 50 7.35 -0.80 -4.75
CA SER A 50 7.74 -1.73 -3.70
C SER A 50 6.59 -2.00 -2.72
N VAL A 51 6.66 -3.16 -2.06
CA VAL A 51 5.70 -3.61 -1.05
C VAL A 51 6.43 -3.97 0.24
N PHE A 52 5.84 -3.60 1.37
CA PHE A 52 6.35 -3.96 2.68
C PHE A 52 5.82 -5.32 3.12
N LEU A 53 6.73 -6.24 3.46
CA LEU A 53 6.40 -7.56 3.98
C LEU A 53 7.03 -7.78 5.35
N THR A 54 6.45 -8.68 6.12
CA THR A 54 6.97 -9.10 7.42
C THR A 54 7.27 -10.60 7.39
N SER A 55 8.43 -11.00 7.93
CA SER A 55 8.74 -12.41 8.14
C SER A 55 7.96 -12.93 9.35
N ARG A 56 7.33 -14.08 9.22
CA ARG A 56 6.55 -14.71 10.28
C ARG A 56 7.47 -15.50 11.22
N ASN A 57 7.37 -15.24 12.50
CA ASN A 57 8.09 -15.98 13.54
C ASN A 57 7.25 -17.07 14.24
N GLN A 58 5.96 -17.19 13.91
CA GLN A 58 5.00 -18.11 14.53
C GLN A 58 4.22 -18.92 13.49
N PHE A 59 3.72 -20.09 13.90
CA PHE A 59 2.78 -20.90 13.12
C PHE A 59 1.38 -20.25 13.05
N PRO A 60 0.65 -20.50 11.98
CA PRO A 60 1.02 -21.22 10.75
C PRO A 60 1.96 -20.38 9.88
N PHE A 61 2.59 -21.01 8.89
CA PHE A 61 3.49 -20.37 7.92
C PHE A 61 4.74 -19.72 8.55
N LYS A 62 5.31 -20.32 9.61
CA LYS A 62 6.55 -19.86 10.22
C LYS A 62 7.67 -19.77 9.18
N ASN A 63 8.46 -18.68 9.21
CA ASN A 63 9.53 -18.33 8.29
C ASN A 63 9.08 -17.93 6.87
N MET A 64 7.78 -17.86 6.59
CA MET A 64 7.28 -17.28 5.34
C MET A 64 7.09 -15.77 5.46
N TRP A 65 7.15 -15.10 4.32
CA TRP A 65 6.80 -13.68 4.21
C TRP A 65 5.29 -13.50 4.16
N SER A 66 4.83 -12.38 4.71
CA SER A 66 3.40 -12.06 4.83
C SER A 66 3.17 -10.56 4.78
N LEU A 67 1.96 -10.13 4.47
CA LEU A 67 1.52 -8.78 4.77
C LEU A 67 1.52 -8.54 6.28
N ALA A 68 1.66 -7.29 6.69
CA ALA A 68 1.36 -6.89 8.05
C ALA A 68 -0.14 -7.08 8.31
N GLY A 69 -0.52 -7.47 9.52
CA GLY A 69 -1.93 -7.68 9.83
C GLY A 69 -2.16 -7.97 11.30
N GLY A 70 -3.42 -8.01 11.69
CA GLY A 70 -3.83 -8.32 13.05
C GLY A 70 -5.32 -8.61 13.15
N PHE A 71 -5.72 -9.28 14.22
CA PHE A 71 -7.13 -9.47 14.54
C PHE A 71 -7.75 -8.15 15.00
N ILE A 72 -9.01 -7.95 14.65
CA ILE A 72 -9.80 -6.83 15.12
C ILE A 72 -10.17 -7.09 16.58
N ALA A 73 -9.82 -6.15 17.45
CA ALA A 73 -10.20 -6.25 18.87
C ALA A 73 -11.69 -5.91 19.04
N PRO A 74 -12.34 -6.41 20.12
CA PRO A 74 -13.79 -6.22 20.32
C PRO A 74 -14.26 -4.76 20.34
N MET A 75 -13.37 -3.82 20.65
CA MET A 75 -13.66 -2.39 20.75
C MET A 75 -13.00 -1.57 19.63
N GLU A 76 -12.50 -2.23 18.59
CA GLU A 76 -11.89 -1.59 17.42
C GLU A 76 -12.75 -1.79 16.17
N SER A 77 -12.87 -0.77 15.36
CA SER A 77 -13.31 -0.91 13.98
C SER A 77 -12.18 -1.52 13.10
N PRO A 78 -12.50 -2.03 11.91
CA PRO A 78 -11.48 -2.49 10.96
C PRO A 78 -10.45 -1.41 10.63
N GLU A 79 -10.87 -0.16 10.49
CA GLU A 79 -10.00 0.97 10.18
C GLU A 79 -9.07 1.31 11.36
N GLU A 80 -9.57 1.31 12.61
CA GLU A 80 -8.75 1.53 13.79
C GLU A 80 -7.70 0.43 13.95
N THR A 81 -8.07 -0.83 13.71
CA THR A 81 -7.12 -1.95 13.67
C THR A 81 -6.06 -1.72 12.59
N ALA A 82 -6.46 -1.30 11.37
CA ALA A 82 -5.53 -1.01 10.29
C ALA A 82 -4.53 0.09 10.69
N LYS A 83 -5.01 1.20 11.26
CA LYS A 83 -4.16 2.30 11.76
C LYS A 83 -3.22 1.85 12.87
N ARG A 84 -3.69 1.05 13.82
CA ARG A 84 -2.85 0.49 14.89
C ARG A 84 -1.72 -0.38 14.31
N VAL A 85 -2.05 -1.31 13.42
CA VAL A 85 -1.05 -2.19 12.79
C VAL A 85 -0.06 -1.37 11.94
N LEU A 86 -0.53 -0.34 11.25
CA LEU A 86 0.31 0.57 10.47
C LEU A 86 1.32 1.28 11.39
N LYS A 87 0.85 1.87 12.48
CA LYS A 87 1.69 2.51 13.48
C LYS A 87 2.72 1.57 14.08
N ASP A 88 2.31 0.34 14.42
CA ASP A 88 3.20 -0.67 15.01
C ASP A 88 4.29 -1.13 14.05
N LYS A 89 4.05 -1.08 12.72
CA LYS A 89 4.95 -1.63 11.70
C LYS A 89 5.84 -0.59 11.03
N ILE A 90 5.31 0.59 10.73
CA ILE A 90 6.05 1.64 10.02
C ILE A 90 6.14 2.96 10.79
N HIS A 91 5.57 3.02 12.00
CA HIS A 91 5.64 4.15 12.93
C HIS A 91 5.10 5.48 12.38
N LEU A 92 4.11 5.42 11.49
CA LEU A 92 3.39 6.57 10.98
C LEU A 92 1.89 6.43 11.27
N ASP A 93 1.25 7.56 11.55
CA ASP A 93 -0.18 7.63 11.91
C ASP A 93 -1.05 8.20 10.79
N ASP A 94 -0.50 9.12 9.99
CA ASP A 94 -1.25 9.89 8.98
C ASP A 94 -0.76 9.55 7.57
N LEU A 95 -1.28 8.47 7.05
CA LEU A 95 -1.01 8.00 5.68
C LEU A 95 -2.30 7.78 4.91
N TYR A 96 -2.19 7.81 3.59
CA TYR A 96 -3.28 7.35 2.76
C TYR A 96 -3.64 5.90 3.11
N LEU A 97 -4.89 5.69 3.50
CA LEU A 97 -5.42 4.39 3.89
C LEU A 97 -6.80 4.20 3.25
N GLU A 98 -6.95 3.17 2.44
CA GLU A 98 -8.20 2.80 1.77
C GLU A 98 -8.54 1.34 1.99
N GLN A 99 -9.81 1.04 2.31
CA GLN A 99 -10.27 -0.34 2.31
C GLN A 99 -10.18 -0.92 0.90
N LEU A 100 -9.41 -1.97 0.73
CA LEU A 100 -9.16 -2.60 -0.56
C LEU A 100 -10.28 -3.56 -0.95
N TYR A 101 -10.46 -4.61 -0.16
CA TYR A 101 -11.42 -5.67 -0.41
C TYR A 101 -11.56 -6.58 0.82
N THR A 102 -12.64 -7.37 0.87
CA THR A 102 -12.84 -8.38 1.92
C THR A 102 -12.52 -9.77 1.38
N PHE A 103 -11.53 -10.42 1.98
CA PHE A 103 -11.07 -11.76 1.64
C PHE A 103 -11.66 -12.78 2.59
N GLY A 104 -12.58 -13.60 2.10
CA GLY A 104 -13.37 -14.51 2.91
C GLY A 104 -13.40 -15.95 2.37
N ALA A 105 -12.37 -16.42 1.64
CA ALA A 105 -12.29 -17.81 1.22
C ALA A 105 -12.33 -18.75 2.44
N VAL A 106 -13.08 -19.87 2.34
CA VAL A 106 -13.32 -20.76 3.50
C VAL A 106 -12.03 -21.27 4.11
N GLN A 107 -11.06 -21.60 3.28
CA GLN A 107 -9.80 -22.23 3.68
C GLN A 107 -8.60 -21.27 3.62
N ARG A 108 -8.84 -19.93 3.68
CA ARG A 108 -7.74 -18.96 3.64
C ARG A 108 -6.79 -19.04 4.83
N ASP A 109 -7.29 -19.52 5.97
CA ASP A 109 -6.50 -19.73 7.19
C ASP A 109 -6.73 -21.15 7.71
N PRO A 110 -5.66 -21.93 7.93
CA PRO A 110 -5.80 -23.34 8.37
C PRO A 110 -6.25 -23.50 9.83
N ARG A 111 -6.24 -22.43 10.64
CA ARG A 111 -6.58 -22.49 12.07
C ARG A 111 -8.08 -22.52 12.31
N THR A 112 -8.81 -21.66 11.61
CA THR A 112 -10.26 -21.50 11.78
C THR A 112 -10.82 -20.62 10.66
N ARG A 113 -12.13 -20.45 10.66
CA ARG A 113 -12.82 -19.54 9.73
C ARG A 113 -12.45 -18.08 10.05
N ILE A 114 -11.67 -17.46 9.16
CA ILE A 114 -11.25 -16.06 9.29
C ILE A 114 -11.67 -15.28 8.04
N ILE A 115 -12.22 -14.10 8.27
CA ILE A 115 -12.48 -13.10 7.23
C ILE A 115 -11.46 -11.98 7.43
N SER A 116 -10.78 -11.56 6.37
CA SER A 116 -9.88 -10.42 6.41
C SER A 116 -10.45 -9.25 5.61
N ILE A 117 -10.47 -8.09 6.25
CA ILE A 117 -10.76 -6.81 5.62
C ILE A 117 -9.40 -6.18 5.29
N ALA A 118 -8.99 -6.28 4.02
CA ALA A 118 -7.69 -5.75 3.60
C ALA A 118 -7.77 -4.24 3.35
N TYR A 119 -6.72 -3.54 3.77
CA TYR A 119 -6.51 -2.12 3.51
C TYR A 119 -5.25 -1.92 2.68
N MET A 120 -5.26 -0.90 1.83
CA MET A 120 -4.11 -0.44 1.07
C MET A 120 -3.64 0.89 1.64
N ALA A 121 -2.35 0.98 1.95
CA ALA A 121 -1.68 2.19 2.38
C ALA A 121 -0.61 2.59 1.36
N LEU A 122 -0.46 3.88 1.13
CA LEU A 122 0.57 4.46 0.27
C LEU A 122 1.47 5.33 1.14
N VAL A 123 2.79 5.15 0.99
CA VAL A 123 3.78 5.89 1.76
C VAL A 123 4.92 6.37 0.87
N GLU A 124 5.24 7.65 0.98
CA GLU A 124 6.48 8.18 0.43
C GLU A 124 7.65 7.71 1.29
N ARG A 125 8.67 7.12 0.67
CA ARG A 125 9.75 6.41 1.38
C ARG A 125 10.53 7.32 2.33
N SER A 126 10.75 8.58 1.97
CA SER A 126 11.52 9.53 2.78
C SER A 126 10.79 9.99 4.05
N GLU A 127 9.47 9.81 4.12
CA GLU A 127 8.68 10.11 5.32
C GLU A 127 8.86 9.06 6.43
N LEU A 128 9.35 7.86 6.07
CA LEU A 128 9.62 6.81 7.04
C LEU A 128 10.82 7.15 7.93
N PRO A 129 10.84 6.70 9.20
CA PRO A 129 12.05 6.70 10.01
C PRO A 129 13.20 6.01 9.28
N LEU A 130 14.44 6.58 9.38
CA LEU A 130 15.61 6.08 8.66
C LEU A 130 15.82 4.55 8.71
N PRO A 131 15.67 3.86 9.87
CA PRO A 131 15.81 2.40 9.92
C PRO A 131 14.80 1.67 9.04
N LEU A 132 13.59 2.24 8.85
CA LEU A 132 12.54 1.63 8.02
C LEU A 132 12.66 1.97 6.54
N GLN A 133 13.35 3.06 6.19
CA GLN A 133 13.62 3.38 4.77
C GLN A 133 14.47 2.31 4.09
N ALA A 134 15.44 1.74 4.83
CA ALA A 134 16.39 0.74 4.34
C ALA A 134 16.17 -0.66 4.95
N ALA A 135 14.99 -0.94 5.51
CA ALA A 135 14.71 -2.22 6.15
C ALA A 135 14.62 -3.38 5.15
N ASP A 136 15.03 -4.58 5.59
CA ASP A 136 14.95 -5.83 4.80
C ASP A 136 13.51 -6.28 4.50
N ASN A 137 12.54 -5.49 4.89
CA ASN A 137 11.11 -5.73 4.72
C ASN A 137 10.55 -5.26 3.37
N TRP A 138 11.34 -4.52 2.60
CA TRP A 138 10.90 -3.97 1.32
C TRP A 138 11.26 -4.86 0.15
N PHE A 139 10.27 -5.08 -0.71
CA PHE A 139 10.38 -5.91 -1.90
C PHE A 139 9.96 -5.12 -3.13
N ASN A 140 10.84 -4.98 -4.10
CA ASN A 140 10.56 -4.44 -5.41
C ASN A 140 9.62 -5.35 -6.19
N ILE A 141 8.64 -4.77 -6.86
CA ILE A 141 7.64 -5.48 -7.65
C ILE A 141 8.07 -5.49 -9.11
N ILE A 142 8.64 -6.59 -9.55
CA ILE A 142 9.11 -6.79 -10.93
C ILE A 142 8.01 -7.47 -11.72
N ARG A 143 7.55 -6.83 -12.79
CA ARG A 143 6.60 -7.43 -13.74
C ARG A 143 7.36 -8.11 -14.86
N THR A 144 7.03 -9.36 -15.13
CA THR A 144 7.48 -10.12 -16.29
C THR A 144 6.28 -10.42 -17.19
N ASP A 145 6.50 -10.99 -18.36
CA ASP A 145 5.42 -11.37 -19.28
C ASP A 145 4.46 -12.40 -18.68
N SER A 146 4.94 -13.22 -17.74
CA SER A 146 4.20 -14.36 -17.19
C SER A 146 3.88 -14.23 -15.69
N SER A 147 4.55 -13.34 -14.96
CA SER A 147 4.49 -13.31 -13.50
C SER A 147 4.75 -11.94 -12.87
N LEU A 148 4.49 -11.86 -11.57
CA LEU A 148 4.93 -10.80 -10.67
C LEU A 148 5.96 -11.39 -9.69
N ILE A 149 7.15 -10.85 -9.68
CA ILE A 149 8.24 -11.26 -8.79
C ILE A 149 8.46 -10.16 -7.75
N LEU A 150 8.45 -10.54 -6.48
CA LEU A 150 8.88 -9.69 -5.39
C LEU A 150 10.36 -9.96 -5.13
N GLN A 151 11.21 -8.98 -5.36
CA GLN A 151 12.65 -9.06 -5.12
C GLN A 151 13.02 -8.18 -3.93
N ASN A 152 13.68 -8.76 -2.93
CA ASN A 152 14.10 -8.00 -1.76
C ASN A 152 15.12 -6.91 -2.15
N GLU A 153 14.96 -5.70 -1.61
CA GLU A 153 15.78 -4.55 -1.98
C GLU A 153 17.24 -4.69 -1.53
N ASN A 154 17.47 -5.31 -0.37
CA ASN A 154 18.80 -5.47 0.22
C ASN A 154 19.44 -6.81 -0.12
N ASN A 155 18.64 -7.82 -0.44
CA ASN A 155 19.09 -9.14 -0.87
C ASN A 155 18.45 -9.51 -2.22
N PRO A 156 19.04 -9.13 -3.37
CA PRO A 156 18.47 -9.38 -4.68
C PRO A 156 18.31 -10.87 -5.05
N ASP A 157 18.97 -11.77 -4.34
CA ASP A 157 18.81 -13.22 -4.52
C ASP A 157 17.53 -13.75 -3.89
N LEU A 158 16.98 -13.03 -2.92
CA LEU A 158 15.69 -13.34 -2.32
C LEU A 158 14.56 -12.86 -3.24
N LYS A 159 13.98 -13.81 -3.96
CA LYS A 159 12.88 -13.60 -4.91
C LYS A 159 11.69 -14.47 -4.56
N ILE A 160 10.52 -13.91 -4.65
CA ILE A 160 9.23 -14.58 -4.40
C ILE A 160 8.40 -14.42 -5.66
N ASP A 161 8.13 -15.51 -6.36
CA ASP A 161 7.29 -15.49 -7.57
C ASP A 161 5.82 -15.68 -7.18
N LEU A 162 5.02 -14.66 -7.42
CA LEU A 162 3.60 -14.66 -7.11
C LEU A 162 2.75 -15.49 -8.09
N ILE A 163 3.35 -16.17 -9.08
CA ILE A 163 2.62 -17.18 -9.88
C ILE A 163 2.16 -18.32 -8.98
N ASP A 164 2.99 -18.70 -8.02
CA ASP A 164 2.59 -19.63 -6.95
C ASP A 164 1.66 -18.91 -5.96
N PRO A 165 0.41 -19.35 -5.82
CA PRO A 165 -0.51 -18.76 -4.85
C PRO A 165 -0.07 -18.94 -3.39
N ASN A 166 0.83 -19.90 -3.12
CA ASN A 166 1.38 -20.21 -1.81
C ASN A 166 2.77 -19.59 -1.56
N ALA A 167 3.26 -18.73 -2.45
CA ALA A 167 4.58 -18.09 -2.32
C ALA A 167 4.67 -17.19 -1.07
N LEU A 168 3.55 -16.70 -0.58
CA LEU A 168 3.41 -15.96 0.69
C LEU A 168 2.50 -16.74 1.65
N ALA A 169 2.58 -16.38 2.92
CA ALA A 169 1.65 -16.91 3.92
C ALA A 169 0.21 -16.57 3.55
N PHE A 170 -0.71 -17.48 3.85
CA PHE A 170 -2.15 -17.33 3.58
C PHE A 170 -2.45 -17.05 2.10
N ASP A 171 -3.42 -16.17 1.84
CA ASP A 171 -3.77 -15.69 0.50
C ASP A 171 -3.16 -14.31 0.15
N HIS A 172 -2.04 -13.95 0.82
CA HIS A 172 -1.45 -12.61 0.70
C HIS A 172 -0.93 -12.31 -0.71
N ALA A 173 -0.48 -13.31 -1.48
CA ALA A 173 -0.15 -13.14 -2.90
C ALA A 173 -1.34 -12.62 -3.71
N LYS A 174 -2.56 -13.09 -3.40
CA LYS A 174 -3.79 -12.62 -4.03
C LYS A 174 -4.12 -11.18 -3.62
N ILE A 175 -3.93 -10.83 -2.35
CA ILE A 175 -4.17 -9.46 -1.85
C ILE A 175 -3.29 -8.46 -2.58
N ILE A 176 -1.98 -8.77 -2.75
CA ILE A 176 -1.04 -7.92 -3.48
C ILE A 176 -1.49 -7.71 -4.94
N LYS A 177 -1.89 -8.77 -5.64
CA LYS A 177 -2.37 -8.68 -7.03
C LYS A 177 -3.60 -7.78 -7.15
N VAL A 178 -4.57 -7.95 -6.25
CA VAL A 178 -5.79 -7.11 -6.22
C VAL A 178 -5.45 -5.64 -5.93
N GLY A 179 -4.51 -5.38 -5.02
CA GLY A 179 -4.09 -4.01 -4.71
C GLY A 179 -3.37 -3.33 -5.87
N LEU A 180 -2.48 -4.04 -6.56
CA LEU A 180 -1.80 -3.52 -7.75
C LEU A 180 -2.79 -3.18 -8.89
N GLU A 181 -3.76 -4.03 -9.11
CA GLU A 181 -4.82 -3.78 -10.09
C GLU A 181 -5.69 -2.58 -9.68
N ARG A 182 -6.08 -2.49 -8.40
CA ARG A 182 -6.81 -1.35 -7.86
C ARG A 182 -6.05 -0.04 -8.08
N LEU A 183 -4.77 -0.01 -7.71
CA LEU A 183 -3.93 1.18 -7.84
C LEU A 183 -3.79 1.59 -9.31
N LYS A 184 -3.49 0.63 -10.19
CA LYS A 184 -3.39 0.86 -11.64
C LYS A 184 -4.68 1.45 -12.22
N ASN A 185 -5.83 0.94 -11.81
CA ASN A 185 -7.13 1.37 -12.35
C ASN A 185 -7.55 2.75 -11.82
N LYS A 186 -7.07 3.17 -10.66
CA LYS A 186 -7.46 4.44 -10.01
C LYS A 186 -6.49 5.60 -10.29
N ILE A 187 -5.23 5.33 -10.63
CA ILE A 187 -4.19 6.37 -10.69
C ILE A 187 -4.46 7.47 -11.71
N GLU A 188 -5.18 7.16 -12.79
CA GLU A 188 -5.42 8.13 -13.87
C GLU A 188 -6.47 9.19 -13.51
N TYR A 189 -7.31 8.96 -12.49
CA TYR A 189 -8.42 9.86 -12.12
C TYR A 189 -8.50 10.19 -10.64
N THR A 190 -7.47 9.83 -9.86
CA THR A 190 -7.38 10.14 -8.43
C THR A 190 -6.04 10.81 -8.10
N ASP A 191 -5.90 11.23 -6.86
CA ASP A 191 -4.68 11.82 -6.31
C ASP A 191 -3.66 10.80 -5.76
N LEU A 192 -3.88 9.51 -5.95
CA LEU A 192 -3.06 8.44 -5.37
C LEU A 192 -1.56 8.57 -5.62
N ALA A 193 -1.16 9.05 -6.81
CA ALA A 193 0.26 9.22 -7.12
C ALA A 193 0.96 10.24 -6.22
N PHE A 194 0.22 11.24 -5.73
CA PHE A 194 0.78 12.30 -4.88
C PHE A 194 1.13 11.82 -3.47
N HIS A 195 0.57 10.70 -3.02
CA HIS A 195 0.94 10.05 -1.75
C HIS A 195 2.24 9.22 -1.86
N LEU A 196 2.85 9.17 -3.04
CA LEU A 196 4.05 8.39 -3.34
C LEU A 196 5.23 9.28 -3.82
N VAL A 197 5.06 10.59 -3.73
CA VAL A 197 6.10 11.59 -4.01
C VAL A 197 6.25 12.53 -2.82
N PRO A 198 7.41 13.18 -2.63
CA PRO A 198 7.56 14.25 -1.64
C PRO A 198 6.55 15.38 -1.85
N ASN A 199 6.35 16.22 -0.83
CA ASN A 199 5.46 17.38 -0.91
C ASN A 199 5.82 18.35 -2.04
N GLU A 200 7.13 18.49 -2.35
CA GLU A 200 7.64 19.18 -3.52
C GLU A 200 8.36 18.17 -4.43
N PHE A 201 7.98 18.12 -5.68
CA PHE A 201 8.48 17.15 -6.67
C PHE A 201 8.67 17.80 -8.04
N THR A 202 9.50 17.19 -8.86
CA THR A 202 9.58 17.52 -10.29
C THR A 202 8.51 16.79 -11.09
N LEU A 203 8.05 17.34 -12.21
CA LEU A 203 7.11 16.62 -13.09
C LEU A 203 7.69 15.31 -13.64
N THR A 204 9.01 15.19 -13.71
CA THR A 204 9.68 13.96 -14.12
C THR A 204 9.60 12.89 -13.03
N GLU A 205 9.79 13.25 -11.76
CA GLU A 205 9.61 12.31 -10.64
C GLU A 205 8.17 11.81 -10.58
N LEU A 206 7.18 12.70 -10.68
CA LEU A 206 5.78 12.31 -10.71
C LEU A 206 5.47 11.40 -11.91
N GLN A 207 5.99 11.72 -13.11
CA GLN A 207 5.84 10.85 -14.29
C GLN A 207 6.41 9.47 -14.05
N ASN A 208 7.59 9.37 -13.44
CA ASN A 208 8.23 8.09 -13.14
C ASN A 208 7.40 7.25 -12.14
N VAL A 209 6.71 7.89 -11.18
CA VAL A 209 5.76 7.21 -10.28
C VAL A 209 4.58 6.65 -11.07
N TYR A 210 3.97 7.43 -11.97
CA TYR A 210 2.90 6.93 -12.85
C TYR A 210 3.38 5.76 -13.72
N GLU A 211 4.58 5.85 -14.30
CA GLU A 211 5.15 4.78 -15.11
C GLU A 211 5.41 3.51 -14.30
N ALA A 212 5.91 3.63 -13.08
CA ALA A 212 6.13 2.50 -12.16
C ALA A 212 4.82 1.76 -11.82
N ILE A 213 3.75 2.51 -11.56
CA ILE A 213 2.43 1.96 -11.24
C ILE A 213 1.78 1.32 -12.46
N LEU A 214 1.78 2.03 -13.60
CA LEU A 214 1.14 1.56 -14.83
C LEU A 214 1.93 0.43 -15.51
N GLY A 215 3.24 0.32 -15.25
CA GLY A 215 4.14 -0.63 -15.90
C GLY A 215 4.38 -0.31 -17.38
N LYS A 216 4.25 0.94 -17.78
CA LYS A 216 4.46 1.41 -19.16
C LYS A 216 5.08 2.80 -19.18
N LYS A 217 5.89 3.12 -20.19
CA LYS A 217 6.42 4.46 -20.39
C LYS A 217 5.35 5.42 -20.91
N LEU A 218 5.41 6.66 -20.46
CA LEU A 218 4.49 7.75 -20.83
C LEU A 218 5.21 8.78 -21.67
N LEU A 219 4.49 9.39 -22.63
CA LEU A 219 5.01 10.51 -23.41
C LEU A 219 4.97 11.78 -22.56
N ALA A 220 6.14 12.35 -22.24
CA ALA A 220 6.27 13.50 -21.36
C ALA A 220 5.38 14.71 -21.73
N PRO A 221 5.24 15.12 -23.02
CA PRO A 221 4.34 16.22 -23.37
C PRO A 221 2.87 15.92 -23.07
N ALA A 222 2.42 14.67 -23.32
CA ALA A 222 1.05 14.25 -23.05
C ALA A 222 0.79 14.20 -21.54
N PHE A 223 1.70 13.60 -20.77
CA PHE A 223 1.63 13.55 -19.31
C PHE A 223 1.55 14.95 -18.70
N ARG A 224 2.46 15.85 -19.07
CA ARG A 224 2.48 17.23 -18.57
C ARG A 224 1.19 17.99 -18.85
N ARG A 225 0.56 17.75 -20.00
CA ARG A 225 -0.72 18.38 -20.35
C ARG A 225 -1.85 17.92 -19.42
N VAL A 226 -1.90 16.62 -19.10
CA VAL A 226 -2.92 16.04 -18.21
C VAL A 226 -2.72 16.50 -16.78
N ILE A 227 -1.48 16.45 -16.27
CA ILE A 227 -1.21 16.72 -14.87
C ILE A 227 -1.23 18.21 -14.50
N LYS A 228 -1.13 19.10 -15.48
CA LYS A 228 -1.04 20.56 -15.28
C LYS A 228 -2.18 21.14 -14.43
N SER A 229 -3.37 20.58 -14.51
CA SER A 229 -4.53 21.03 -13.74
C SER A 229 -4.49 20.60 -12.27
N GLN A 230 -3.65 19.63 -11.93
CA GLN A 230 -3.57 19.00 -10.61
C GLN A 230 -2.36 19.51 -9.79
N VAL A 231 -1.48 20.31 -10.36
CA VAL A 231 -0.25 20.77 -9.69
C VAL A 231 -0.10 22.29 -9.80
N ASP A 232 0.50 22.87 -8.76
CA ASP A 232 0.92 24.27 -8.73
C ASP A 232 2.45 24.34 -8.65
N ALA A 233 3.06 25.31 -9.34
CA ALA A 233 4.50 25.57 -9.23
C ALA A 233 4.80 26.24 -7.89
N THR A 234 5.79 25.72 -7.16
CA THR A 234 6.18 26.25 -5.84
C THR A 234 7.10 27.48 -5.93
N GLY A 235 7.67 27.74 -7.10
CA GLY A 235 8.71 28.75 -7.29
C GLY A 235 10.10 28.26 -6.96
N ASN A 236 10.24 27.08 -6.33
CA ASN A 236 11.50 26.46 -5.99
C ASN A 236 12.07 25.67 -7.18
N THR A 237 13.37 25.36 -7.10
CA THR A 237 14.06 24.48 -8.05
C THR A 237 14.88 23.44 -7.31
N THR A 238 15.17 22.33 -7.98
CA THR A 238 16.07 21.32 -7.41
C THR A 238 17.44 21.93 -7.13
N SER A 239 18.03 21.62 -5.96
CA SER A 239 19.40 21.92 -5.61
C SER A 239 20.25 20.67 -5.81
N GLY A 240 21.24 20.71 -6.70
CA GLY A 240 22.13 19.56 -6.88
C GLY A 240 23.22 19.80 -7.89
N SER A 241 24.39 19.25 -7.64
CA SER A 241 25.56 19.31 -8.50
C SER A 241 25.39 18.38 -9.72
N GLY A 242 25.41 18.94 -10.93
CA GLY A 242 25.57 18.16 -12.15
C GLY A 242 24.44 18.22 -13.18
N HIS A 243 23.25 18.71 -12.81
CA HIS A 243 22.12 18.86 -13.75
C HIS A 243 21.56 20.29 -13.74
N ARG A 244 20.95 20.68 -14.86
CA ARG A 244 20.20 21.95 -14.91
C ARG A 244 19.08 21.90 -13.85
N PRO A 245 18.94 22.93 -13.00
CA PRO A 245 17.86 23.01 -12.03
C PRO A 245 16.49 22.78 -12.67
N SER A 246 15.68 21.95 -12.06
CA SER A 246 14.31 21.66 -12.49
C SER A 246 13.33 22.35 -11.56
N ALA A 247 12.23 22.90 -12.10
CA ALA A 247 11.18 23.48 -11.31
C ALA A 247 10.48 22.44 -10.42
N LEU A 248 10.14 22.84 -9.20
CA LEU A 248 9.40 22.04 -8.25
C LEU A 248 7.91 22.42 -8.25
N PHE A 249 7.10 21.42 -8.05
CA PHE A 249 5.64 21.51 -8.03
C PHE A 249 5.11 20.84 -6.77
N CYS A 250 3.91 21.24 -6.34
CA CYS A 250 3.15 20.57 -5.29
C CYS A 250 1.77 20.18 -5.81
N TYR A 251 1.13 19.23 -5.12
CA TYR A 251 -0.25 18.85 -5.41
C TYR A 251 -1.20 20.01 -5.09
N LYS A 252 -2.05 20.34 -6.05
CA LYS A 252 -3.09 21.33 -5.89
C LYS A 252 -4.28 20.73 -5.16
N GLN A 253 -4.37 20.97 -3.86
CA GLN A 253 -5.52 20.51 -3.10
C GLN A 253 -6.82 21.05 -3.71
N PRO A 254 -7.84 20.20 -3.94
CA PRO A 254 -9.13 20.68 -4.37
C PRO A 254 -9.66 21.69 -3.34
N LYS A 255 -10.16 22.82 -3.82
CA LYS A 255 -10.85 23.76 -2.95
C LYS A 255 -11.98 23.01 -2.27
N LYS A 256 -11.96 22.92 -0.93
CA LYS A 256 -13.13 22.45 -0.19
C LYS A 256 -14.28 23.36 -0.58
N GLU A 257 -15.23 22.87 -1.36
CA GLU A 257 -16.52 23.53 -1.50
C GLU A 257 -17.15 23.52 -0.11
N ILE A 258 -17.40 24.75 0.38
CA ILE A 258 -18.02 25.02 1.69
C ILE A 258 -19.52 24.78 1.57
#